data_e048119948ca52c74a639a75a201fcf3
#
_entry.id   e048119948ca52c74a639a75a201fcf3
#
_cell.length_a   1.000
_cell.length_b   1.000
_cell.length_c   1.000
_cell.angle_alpha   90.00
_cell.angle_beta   90.00
_cell.angle_gamma   90.00
#
_symmetry.space_group_name_H-M   'P 1'
#
loop_
_entity.id
_entity.type
_entity.pdbx_description
1 polymer ?
#
loop_
_entity_poly.entity_id
_entity_poly.type
_entity_poly.pdbx_seq_one_letter_code
_entity_poly.pdbx_strand_id
1 'polypeptide(L)'
;SFGGSVTSDFADVFNGSFGTSYSSGETTYSFPSISTFRQNIYRNGVLSGKVYVRSAGNDFYDNGPCGGALDRETQVLSCTGVEIDDTKNFEEVITVASLNADGIKSSYSTTGSTIWVSGFGGEYGINDDISNAASYYDRGPAIMTTDQSGCENGYAGENGNRRNRFNLPPTSVNPNEENAECNYTSSFNGTSAAAPSIAGVIALMMSANSELDYRGVKHILAGTSKIIDSDRRVTLGGVDLHSWVTNAAGYTFHNWYGFGKADADAAVAAAASFDQSSLGAQFYQERLAEFTTPVQIPNAEGRSASLNITSGAGSQGIVEFIRLKIKFSASQAIALNDIGITLTSPSGTTHSILQPFTNVSGEPTFYWAIGVAGFYGEPVVGNWEVTVFDFSDDAISPGTWDGFELEVHYR
;
A
#
# COMPACT_ATOMS: atom_id res chain seq x y z
N SER A 1 -16.21 14.26 -1.87
CA SER A 1 -16.37 14.29 -3.33
C SER A 1 -15.15 13.63 -3.95
N PHE A 2 -15.37 12.59 -4.75
CA PHE A 2 -14.31 11.85 -5.42
C PHE A 2 -14.37 12.02 -6.94
N GLY A 3 -14.71 13.22 -7.42
CA GLY A 3 -15.04 13.44 -8.82
C GLY A 3 -16.51 13.09 -9.14
N GLY A 4 -16.98 13.46 -10.33
CA GLY A 4 -18.35 13.19 -10.76
C GLY A 4 -19.44 14.05 -10.11
N SER A 5 -19.07 15.10 -9.39
CA SER A 5 -19.99 16.16 -8.97
C SER A 5 -19.55 17.50 -9.56
N VAL A 6 -20.51 18.38 -9.84
CA VAL A 6 -20.23 19.74 -10.38
C VAL A 6 -19.21 20.55 -9.56
N THR A 7 -19.02 20.20 -8.30
CA THR A 7 -18.08 20.88 -7.40
C THR A 7 -16.68 20.27 -7.39
N SER A 8 -16.46 19.11 -8.01
CA SER A 8 -15.16 18.42 -8.05
C SER A 8 -14.73 17.98 -9.45
N ASP A 9 -15.56 18.25 -10.47
CA ASP A 9 -15.30 17.83 -11.84
C ASP A 9 -14.11 18.56 -12.50
N PHE A 10 -13.73 19.71 -11.98
CA PHE A 10 -12.56 20.46 -12.41
C PHE A 10 -11.22 19.91 -11.89
N ALA A 11 -11.21 19.01 -10.92
CA ALA A 11 -10.01 18.42 -10.38
C ALA A 11 -9.63 17.15 -11.15
N ASP A 12 -8.36 16.99 -11.50
CA ASP A 12 -7.84 15.84 -12.24
C ASP A 12 -7.22 14.80 -11.32
N VAL A 13 -6.63 15.21 -10.19
CA VAL A 13 -5.97 14.34 -9.22
C VAL A 13 -6.66 14.44 -7.87
N PHE A 14 -7.04 13.30 -7.31
CA PHE A 14 -7.68 13.19 -6.01
C PHE A 14 -6.77 12.46 -5.01
N ASN A 15 -6.38 13.15 -3.94
CA ASN A 15 -5.63 12.57 -2.85
C ASN A 15 -6.55 12.18 -1.70
N GLY A 16 -6.48 10.92 -1.26
CA GLY A 16 -7.21 10.37 -0.13
C GLY A 16 -6.26 9.86 0.96
N SER A 17 -5.83 10.75 1.85
CA SER A 17 -4.97 10.40 2.98
C SER A 17 -5.76 9.90 4.20
N PHE A 18 -6.66 8.95 3.98
CA PHE A 18 -7.48 8.29 4.99
C PHE A 18 -7.70 6.83 4.62
N GLY A 19 -8.15 6.01 5.57
CA GLY A 19 -8.38 4.59 5.34
C GLY A 19 -9.06 3.93 6.51
N THR A 20 -9.14 2.61 6.47
CA THR A 20 -9.58 1.79 7.58
C THR A 20 -8.62 1.97 8.74
N SER A 21 -9.12 2.36 9.88
CA SER A 21 -8.38 2.46 11.13
C SER A 21 -8.88 1.41 12.12
N TYR A 22 -8.03 1.08 13.03
CA TYR A 22 -8.30 0.19 14.13
C TYR A 22 -9.19 0.90 15.17
N SER A 23 -10.26 0.26 15.60
CA SER A 23 -11.06 0.79 16.70
C SER A 23 -10.40 0.48 18.04
N SER A 24 -10.30 1.44 18.94
CA SER A 24 -9.69 1.22 20.25
C SER A 24 -10.43 0.12 21.02
N GLY A 25 -9.72 -0.97 21.33
CA GLY A 25 -10.25 -2.13 22.03
C GLY A 25 -10.55 -3.34 21.14
N GLU A 26 -10.47 -3.23 19.82
CA GLU A 26 -10.49 -4.39 18.94
C GLU A 26 -9.11 -5.08 18.90
N THR A 27 -9.10 -6.39 18.85
CA THR A 27 -7.87 -7.19 18.76
C THR A 27 -7.63 -7.75 17.36
N THR A 28 -8.60 -7.64 16.48
CA THR A 28 -8.55 -8.15 15.11
C THR A 28 -9.25 -7.20 14.15
N TYR A 29 -8.77 -7.15 12.90
CA TYR A 29 -9.49 -6.51 11.82
C TYR A 29 -10.60 -7.42 11.28
N SER A 30 -11.72 -6.83 10.88
CA SER A 30 -12.71 -7.58 10.10
C SER A 30 -12.26 -7.69 8.65
N PHE A 31 -12.60 -8.79 7.98
CA PHE A 31 -12.38 -8.92 6.55
C PHE A 31 -13.04 -7.77 5.79
N PRO A 32 -12.30 -7.09 4.90
CA PRO A 32 -12.87 -6.01 4.13
C PRO A 32 -13.92 -6.55 3.17
N SER A 33 -15.11 -5.98 3.24
CA SER A 33 -16.15 -6.26 2.24
C SER A 33 -15.84 -5.51 0.94
N ILE A 34 -15.90 -6.22 -0.18
CA ILE A 34 -15.78 -5.58 -1.50
C ILE A 34 -16.97 -4.65 -1.71
N SER A 35 -16.73 -3.35 -1.65
CA SER A 35 -17.76 -2.36 -1.94
C SER A 35 -17.81 -2.06 -3.43
N THR A 36 -18.70 -2.75 -4.15
CA THR A 36 -19.00 -2.46 -5.58
C THR A 36 -19.36 -0.99 -5.79
N PHE A 37 -20.04 -0.38 -4.84
CA PHE A 37 -20.38 1.04 -4.90
C PHE A 37 -19.13 1.92 -4.88
N ARG A 38 -18.17 1.67 -3.97
CA ARG A 38 -16.91 2.40 -3.94
C ARG A 38 -16.09 2.17 -5.19
N GLN A 39 -15.96 0.92 -5.62
CA GLN A 39 -15.24 0.58 -6.85
C GLN A 39 -15.82 1.31 -8.06
N ASN A 40 -17.14 1.37 -8.20
CA ASN A 40 -17.79 2.10 -9.29
C ASN A 40 -17.50 3.60 -9.25
N ILE A 41 -17.34 4.21 -8.06
CA ILE A 41 -16.95 5.62 -7.96
C ILE A 41 -15.56 5.83 -8.57
N TYR A 42 -14.57 5.01 -8.21
CA TYR A 42 -13.21 5.10 -8.75
C TYR A 42 -13.19 4.81 -10.26
N ARG A 43 -13.85 3.73 -10.69
CA ARG A 43 -13.96 3.35 -12.11
C ARG A 43 -14.57 4.46 -12.96
N ASN A 44 -15.68 5.03 -12.54
CA ASN A 44 -16.32 6.13 -13.26
C ASN A 44 -15.43 7.38 -13.29
N GLY A 45 -14.68 7.63 -12.21
CA GLY A 45 -13.73 8.73 -12.15
C GLY A 45 -12.59 8.57 -13.14
N VAL A 46 -11.93 7.39 -13.18
CA VAL A 46 -10.82 7.16 -14.13
C VAL A 46 -11.30 7.17 -15.59
N LEU A 47 -12.50 6.71 -15.87
CA LEU A 47 -13.12 6.82 -17.18
C LEU A 47 -13.41 8.28 -17.59
N SER A 48 -13.47 9.18 -16.61
CA SER A 48 -13.60 10.64 -16.79
C SER A 48 -12.25 11.36 -16.70
N GLY A 49 -11.13 10.65 -16.82
CA GLY A 49 -9.77 11.21 -16.80
C GLY A 49 -9.22 11.54 -15.41
N LYS A 50 -9.87 11.08 -14.32
CA LYS A 50 -9.40 11.34 -12.95
C LYS A 50 -8.35 10.32 -12.52
N VAL A 51 -7.42 10.76 -11.65
CA VAL A 51 -6.41 9.91 -11.03
C VAL A 51 -6.57 9.92 -9.51
N TYR A 52 -6.53 8.75 -8.90
CA TYR A 52 -6.74 8.58 -7.47
C TYR A 52 -5.49 8.09 -6.76
N VAL A 53 -5.06 8.85 -5.76
CA VAL A 53 -3.91 8.54 -4.90
C VAL A 53 -4.39 8.26 -3.49
N ARG A 54 -3.92 7.18 -2.88
CA ARG A 54 -4.25 6.78 -1.52
C ARG A 54 -2.99 6.54 -0.70
N SER A 55 -3.03 6.95 0.56
CA SER A 55 -1.99 6.60 1.53
C SER A 55 -2.06 5.13 1.91
N ALA A 56 -0.89 4.47 2.09
CA ALA A 56 -0.83 3.05 2.44
C ALA A 56 -1.41 2.75 3.85
N GLY A 57 -1.23 3.65 4.81
CA GLY A 57 -1.60 3.50 6.21
C GLY A 57 -0.38 3.64 7.13
N ASN A 58 -0.61 3.78 8.45
CA ASN A 58 0.43 4.08 9.42
C ASN A 58 0.49 3.03 10.55
N ASP A 59 0.05 1.80 10.27
CA ASP A 59 -0.24 0.80 11.30
C ASP A 59 0.85 -0.28 11.42
N PHE A 60 2.05 -0.08 10.80
CA PHE A 60 3.12 -1.10 10.82
C PHE A 60 3.57 -1.48 12.23
N TYR A 61 3.59 -0.52 13.14
CA TYR A 61 3.92 -0.72 14.57
C TYR A 61 2.71 -0.62 15.49
N ASP A 62 1.50 -0.76 14.95
CA ASP A 62 0.33 -0.75 15.82
C ASP A 62 0.36 -1.96 16.75
N ASN A 63 0.30 -1.69 18.06
CA ASN A 63 0.36 -2.72 19.09
C ASN A 63 -0.98 -3.41 19.33
N GLY A 64 -2.06 -2.90 18.74
CA GLY A 64 -3.39 -3.40 18.98
C GLY A 64 -3.52 -4.89 18.65
N PRO A 65 -3.46 -5.27 17.36
CA PRO A 65 -3.63 -6.66 16.93
C PRO A 65 -2.48 -7.57 17.33
N CYS A 66 -1.25 -7.05 17.29
CA CYS A 66 -0.05 -7.84 17.61
C CYS A 66 0.15 -8.09 19.10
N GLY A 67 -0.68 -7.53 19.96
CA GLY A 67 -0.63 -7.76 21.40
C GLY A 67 0.67 -7.34 22.08
N GLY A 68 1.46 -6.44 21.48
CA GLY A 68 2.75 -6.03 22.01
C GLY A 68 3.85 -7.11 21.96
N ALA A 69 3.62 -8.20 21.24
CA ALA A 69 4.53 -9.35 21.20
C ALA A 69 5.76 -9.14 20.32
N LEU A 70 5.72 -8.15 19.41
CA LEU A 70 6.83 -7.88 18.51
C LEU A 70 7.67 -6.71 19.02
N ASP A 71 8.99 -6.95 19.12
CA ASP A 71 9.94 -5.90 19.44
C ASP A 71 9.99 -4.87 18.30
N ARG A 72 9.67 -3.62 18.62
CA ARG A 72 9.57 -2.53 17.63
C ARG A 72 10.88 -2.24 16.91
N GLU A 73 12.02 -2.47 17.55
CA GLU A 73 13.32 -2.19 16.94
C GLU A 73 13.73 -3.25 15.92
N THR A 74 13.28 -4.49 16.13
CA THR A 74 13.58 -5.64 15.26
C THR A 74 12.42 -6.06 14.38
N GLN A 75 11.25 -5.42 14.53
CA GLN A 75 10.06 -5.79 13.78
C GLN A 75 10.24 -5.58 12.28
N VAL A 76 10.16 -6.65 11.53
CA VAL A 76 10.25 -6.68 10.06
C VAL A 76 8.93 -7.07 9.39
N LEU A 77 7.97 -7.58 10.18
CA LEU A 77 6.59 -7.91 9.77
C LEU A 77 5.59 -7.11 10.61
N SER A 78 4.45 -6.84 10.02
CA SER A 78 3.34 -6.15 10.66
C SER A 78 2.17 -7.10 10.92
N CYS A 79 1.27 -6.75 11.82
CA CYS A 79 0.00 -7.46 12.01
C CYS A 79 -1.10 -6.93 11.10
N THR A 80 -0.78 -6.04 10.23
CA THR A 80 -1.72 -5.44 9.27
C THR A 80 -1.01 -5.19 7.95
N GLY A 81 -1.79 -5.17 6.87
CA GLY A 81 -1.33 -4.82 5.54
C GLY A 81 -2.28 -3.83 4.86
N VAL A 82 -1.84 -3.28 3.75
CA VAL A 82 -2.64 -2.32 2.96
C VAL A 82 -3.93 -2.93 2.44
N GLU A 83 -3.98 -4.24 2.26
CA GLU A 83 -5.10 -5.02 1.75
C GLU A 83 -6.34 -5.01 2.66
N ILE A 84 -6.19 -4.62 3.92
CA ILE A 84 -7.30 -4.47 4.88
C ILE A 84 -8.26 -3.35 4.47
N ASP A 85 -7.79 -2.34 3.75
CA ASP A 85 -8.65 -1.31 3.16
C ASP A 85 -9.07 -1.73 1.75
N ASP A 86 -10.37 -2.02 1.55
CA ASP A 86 -10.92 -2.49 0.27
C ASP A 86 -10.58 -1.55 -0.90
N THR A 87 -10.52 -0.25 -0.66
CA THR A 87 -10.27 0.75 -1.72
C THR A 87 -8.85 0.73 -2.23
N LYS A 88 -7.89 0.24 -1.45
CA LYS A 88 -6.49 0.10 -1.87
C LYS A 88 -6.25 -1.14 -2.75
N ASN A 89 -7.23 -2.03 -2.80
CA ASN A 89 -7.21 -3.22 -3.65
C ASN A 89 -7.81 -2.99 -5.05
N PHE A 90 -8.18 -1.75 -5.38
CA PHE A 90 -8.73 -1.42 -6.69
C PHE A 90 -7.63 -1.05 -7.67
N GLU A 91 -7.79 -1.51 -8.91
CA GLU A 91 -6.87 -1.21 -10.02
C GLU A 91 -6.79 0.30 -10.29
N GLU A 92 -7.87 1.02 -10.10
CA GLU A 92 -7.99 2.45 -10.34
C GLU A 92 -7.24 3.32 -9.32
N VAL A 93 -6.63 2.71 -8.29
CA VAL A 93 -6.00 3.43 -7.17
C VAL A 93 -4.49 3.29 -7.20
N ILE A 94 -3.80 4.40 -6.96
CA ILE A 94 -2.34 4.45 -6.75
C ILE A 94 -2.08 4.52 -5.25
N THR A 95 -1.64 3.42 -4.66
CA THR A 95 -1.33 3.34 -3.23
C THR A 95 0.12 3.74 -2.97
N VAL A 96 0.33 4.64 -2.01
CA VAL A 96 1.63 5.28 -1.74
C VAL A 96 2.13 4.95 -0.34
N ALA A 97 3.33 4.36 -0.25
CA ALA A 97 4.05 4.12 0.99
C ALA A 97 4.90 5.33 1.41
N SER A 98 5.32 5.36 2.68
CA SER A 98 6.11 6.46 3.25
C SER A 98 7.57 6.12 3.42
N LEU A 99 8.43 7.07 3.04
CA LEU A 99 9.87 7.08 3.28
C LEU A 99 10.24 8.14 4.30
N ASN A 100 11.26 7.85 5.11
CA ASN A 100 11.90 8.79 6.01
C ASN A 100 13.02 9.60 5.31
N ALA A 101 13.72 10.44 6.05
CA ALA A 101 14.77 11.30 5.52
C ALA A 101 16.00 10.52 5.00
N ASP A 102 16.22 9.30 5.46
CA ASP A 102 17.30 8.43 4.99
C ASP A 102 16.94 7.70 3.67
N GLY A 103 15.71 7.89 3.20
CA GLY A 103 15.21 7.27 1.97
C GLY A 103 14.81 5.80 2.15
N ILE A 104 14.63 5.34 3.37
CA ILE A 104 14.11 4.01 3.70
C ILE A 104 12.68 4.10 4.24
N LYS A 105 11.99 2.96 4.37
CA LYS A 105 10.62 2.91 4.87
C LYS A 105 10.47 3.64 6.20
N SER A 106 9.55 4.60 6.29
CA SER A 106 9.16 5.18 7.57
C SER A 106 8.67 4.09 8.52
N SER A 107 9.02 4.22 9.79
CA SER A 107 8.78 3.18 10.81
C SER A 107 7.33 2.69 10.82
N TYR A 108 6.38 3.57 10.65
CA TYR A 108 4.93 3.33 10.70
C TYR A 108 4.31 2.87 9.37
N SER A 109 5.01 2.99 8.23
CA SER A 109 4.38 2.80 6.91
C SER A 109 3.86 1.37 6.73
N THR A 110 2.56 1.22 6.55
CA THR A 110 1.92 -0.08 6.26
C THR A 110 2.42 -0.63 4.93
N THR A 111 2.58 -1.94 4.86
CA THR A 111 3.16 -2.70 3.74
C THR A 111 2.13 -3.58 3.06
N GLY A 112 2.40 -4.03 1.83
CA GLY A 112 1.56 -5.00 1.11
C GLY A 112 1.69 -4.94 -0.40
N SER A 113 1.02 -5.87 -1.07
CA SER A 113 1.18 -6.13 -2.51
C SER A 113 0.55 -5.08 -3.44
N THR A 114 -0.29 -4.17 -2.91
CA THR A 114 -0.97 -3.13 -3.70
C THR A 114 -0.21 -1.82 -3.78
N ILE A 115 0.87 -1.65 -3.02
CA ILE A 115 1.67 -0.43 -3.04
C ILE A 115 2.20 -0.22 -4.46
N TRP A 116 2.00 0.99 -5.00
CA TRP A 116 2.49 1.32 -6.34
C TRP A 116 3.85 1.98 -6.30
N VAL A 117 3.99 3.02 -5.48
CA VAL A 117 5.27 3.74 -5.28
C VAL A 117 5.40 4.25 -3.85
N SER A 118 6.59 4.76 -3.52
CA SER A 118 6.88 5.41 -2.25
C SER A 118 7.18 6.90 -2.45
N GLY A 119 6.71 7.71 -1.48
CA GLY A 119 7.01 9.13 -1.37
C GLY A 119 7.56 9.48 0.02
N PHE A 120 8.11 10.68 0.19
CA PHE A 120 8.58 11.12 1.49
C PHE A 120 7.40 11.49 2.40
N GLY A 121 7.32 10.88 3.58
CA GLY A 121 6.36 11.18 4.63
C GLY A 121 7.01 11.39 6.00
N GLY A 122 8.34 11.24 6.08
CA GLY A 122 9.13 11.50 7.28
C GLY A 122 8.92 10.49 8.41
N GLU A 123 9.42 10.85 9.59
CA GLU A 123 9.22 10.15 10.85
C GLU A 123 8.45 11.04 11.85
N TYR A 124 8.56 10.78 13.13
CA TYR A 124 7.80 11.50 14.17
C TYR A 124 8.35 12.88 14.55
N GLY A 125 9.45 13.28 13.93
CA GLY A 125 10.14 14.53 14.20
C GLY A 125 11.24 14.40 15.27
N ILE A 126 12.10 15.40 15.30
CA ILE A 126 13.19 15.49 16.29
C ILE A 126 12.58 15.94 17.61
N ASN A 127 12.88 15.23 18.69
CA ASN A 127 12.52 15.61 20.03
C ASN A 127 13.72 16.30 20.71
N ASP A 128 13.66 17.61 20.84
CA ASP A 128 14.65 18.41 21.53
C ASP A 128 14.15 18.97 22.88
N ASP A 129 13.07 18.42 23.40
CA ASP A 129 12.55 18.71 24.73
C ASP A 129 13.45 18.09 25.80
N ILE A 130 14.29 18.94 26.39
CA ILE A 130 15.24 18.58 27.46
C ILE A 130 14.54 18.15 28.75
N SER A 131 13.25 18.43 28.94
CA SER A 131 12.53 18.12 30.18
C SER A 131 12.01 16.68 30.23
N ASN A 132 12.01 15.93 29.12
CA ASN A 132 11.40 14.61 29.03
C ASN A 132 12.14 13.63 28.09
N ALA A 133 13.47 13.59 28.18
CA ALA A 133 14.35 12.79 27.34
C ALA A 133 14.10 11.26 27.37
N ALA A 134 13.26 10.77 28.30
CA ALA A 134 13.08 9.33 28.53
C ALA A 134 11.87 8.70 27.82
N SER A 135 10.97 9.47 27.20
CA SER A 135 9.67 8.92 26.79
C SER A 135 9.34 9.05 25.30
N TYR A 136 10.25 9.53 24.46
CA TYR A 136 9.94 9.68 23.04
C TYR A 136 11.03 9.14 22.11
N TYR A 137 10.59 8.29 21.21
CA TYR A 137 11.42 7.75 20.13
C TYR A 137 11.75 8.88 19.14
N ASP A 138 12.97 9.40 19.20
CA ASP A 138 13.55 10.19 18.11
C ASP A 138 13.85 9.24 16.94
N ARG A 139 12.89 9.10 16.03
CA ARG A 139 13.05 8.25 14.84
C ARG A 139 13.48 9.02 13.61
N GLY A 140 13.84 10.27 13.76
CA GLY A 140 14.30 11.11 12.68
C GLY A 140 13.31 12.19 12.24
N PRO A 141 13.71 13.02 11.25
CA PRO A 141 12.96 14.19 10.83
C PRO A 141 11.56 13.85 10.31
N ALA A 142 10.58 14.68 10.70
CA ALA A 142 9.27 14.75 10.07
C ALA A 142 9.31 15.70 8.87
N ILE A 143 8.19 15.88 8.20
CA ILE A 143 8.01 16.85 7.12
C ILE A 143 7.72 18.23 7.73
N MET A 144 8.43 19.24 7.19
CA MET A 144 8.08 20.63 7.46
C MET A 144 7.01 21.08 6.47
N THR A 145 5.94 21.68 6.98
CA THR A 145 4.84 22.19 6.15
C THR A 145 4.28 23.49 6.73
N THR A 146 3.47 24.17 5.94
CA THR A 146 2.72 25.35 6.42
C THR A 146 1.71 24.98 7.49
N ASP A 147 1.48 25.88 8.43
CA ASP A 147 0.51 25.76 9.50
C ASP A 147 -0.48 26.94 9.48
N GLN A 148 -1.45 26.94 10.37
CA GLN A 148 -2.28 28.12 10.58
C GLN A 148 -1.43 29.28 11.05
N SER A 149 -1.69 30.47 10.48
CA SER A 149 -0.95 31.66 10.84
C SER A 149 -1.20 32.05 12.29
N GLY A 150 -0.10 32.39 12.99
CA GLY A 150 -0.10 32.88 14.35
C GLY A 150 0.04 31.78 15.40
N CYS A 151 0.71 32.11 16.51
CA CYS A 151 1.07 31.15 17.56
C CYS A 151 -0.13 30.70 18.43
N GLU A 152 -1.31 31.25 18.25
CA GLU A 152 -2.50 30.91 19.03
C GLU A 152 -3.25 29.68 18.47
N ASN A 153 -2.96 29.32 17.20
CA ASN A 153 -3.67 28.26 16.47
C ASN A 153 -2.65 27.30 15.82
N GLY A 154 -3.15 26.21 15.26
CA GLY A 154 -2.33 25.27 14.52
C GLY A 154 -1.57 24.26 15.38
N TYR A 155 -0.60 23.59 14.76
CA TYR A 155 0.25 22.57 15.36
C TYR A 155 1.56 23.15 15.94
N ALA A 156 1.96 24.33 15.49
CA ALA A 156 3.02 25.14 16.10
C ALA A 156 2.39 26.22 16.96
N GLY A 157 2.99 26.55 18.10
CA GLY A 157 2.50 27.58 18.99
C GLY A 157 2.14 27.09 20.40
N GLU A 158 1.31 27.84 21.12
CA GLU A 158 1.00 27.60 22.54
C GLU A 158 0.32 26.24 22.80
N ASN A 159 -0.51 25.79 21.88
CA ASN A 159 -1.23 24.54 21.96
C ASN A 159 -0.56 23.42 21.12
N GLY A 160 0.54 23.73 20.47
CA GLY A 160 1.25 22.81 19.57
C GLY A 160 2.01 21.70 20.27
N ASN A 161 2.61 20.85 19.45
CA ASN A 161 3.47 19.77 19.94
C ASN A 161 4.76 20.33 20.57
N ARG A 162 4.79 20.40 21.89
CA ARG A 162 5.89 20.99 22.67
C ARG A 162 7.22 20.23 22.62
N ARG A 163 7.32 19.21 21.79
CA ARG A 163 8.48 18.32 21.73
C ARG A 163 9.60 18.84 20.83
N ASN A 164 9.30 19.85 20.03
CA ASN A 164 10.24 20.42 19.08
C ASN A 164 10.29 21.93 19.25
N ARG A 165 11.49 22.48 19.50
CA ARG A 165 11.69 23.93 19.71
C ARG A 165 11.21 24.79 18.55
N PHE A 166 11.31 24.27 17.33
CA PHE A 166 10.81 24.95 16.14
C PHE A 166 9.30 25.15 16.19
N ASN A 167 8.55 24.26 16.83
CA ASN A 167 7.09 24.33 16.96
C ASN A 167 6.63 25.11 18.19
N LEU A 168 7.55 25.61 19.04
CA LEU A 168 7.17 26.40 20.22
C LEU A 168 7.12 27.88 19.88
N PRO A 169 6.20 28.66 20.52
CA PRO A 169 6.17 30.10 20.34
C PRO A 169 7.45 30.75 20.88
N PRO A 170 7.85 31.92 20.35
CA PRO A 170 8.99 32.66 20.87
C PRO A 170 8.84 33.00 22.35
N THR A 171 9.90 32.74 23.11
CA THR A 171 10.01 33.10 24.53
C THR A 171 11.39 33.66 24.82
N SER A 172 11.63 34.19 26.01
CA SER A 172 12.94 34.69 26.43
C SER A 172 14.03 33.58 26.50
N VAL A 173 13.61 32.31 26.63
CA VAL A 173 14.51 31.14 26.68
C VAL A 173 14.52 30.34 25.38
N ASN A 174 13.56 30.57 24.50
CA ASN A 174 13.45 29.99 23.16
C ASN A 174 13.03 31.10 22.19
N PRO A 175 13.98 31.86 21.61
CA PRO A 175 13.64 32.98 20.72
C PRO A 175 12.96 32.54 19.43
N ASN A 176 13.11 31.29 19.00
CA ASN A 176 12.50 30.69 17.79
C ASN A 176 12.50 31.64 16.58
N GLU A 177 13.67 32.18 16.24
CA GLU A 177 13.79 33.17 15.17
C GLU A 177 13.39 32.62 13.79
N GLU A 178 13.51 31.29 13.59
CA GLU A 178 13.20 30.61 12.32
C GLU A 178 11.69 30.46 12.09
N ASN A 179 10.87 30.45 13.14
CA ASN A 179 9.41 30.28 13.07
C ASN A 179 8.69 31.19 14.08
N ALA A 180 9.12 32.43 14.19
CA ALA A 180 8.63 33.39 15.19
C ALA A 180 7.12 33.63 15.13
N GLU A 181 6.54 33.51 13.97
CA GLU A 181 5.10 33.69 13.71
C GLU A 181 4.32 32.35 13.78
N CYS A 182 4.97 31.23 14.12
CA CYS A 182 4.37 29.88 14.15
C CYS A 182 3.63 29.47 12.86
N ASN A 183 4.07 29.99 11.71
CA ASN A 183 3.41 29.74 10.42
C ASN A 183 3.75 28.39 9.79
N TYR A 184 4.68 27.65 10.40
CA TYR A 184 5.14 26.34 9.94
C TYR A 184 5.14 25.34 11.09
N THR A 185 4.96 24.07 10.75
CA THR A 185 5.17 22.94 11.67
C THR A 185 6.20 21.98 11.12
N SER A 186 7.08 21.43 11.97
CA SER A 186 8.08 20.43 11.62
C SER A 186 7.74 19.04 12.18
N SER A 187 6.48 18.78 12.49
CA SER A 187 6.02 17.52 13.03
C SER A 187 4.93 16.83 12.16
N PHE A 188 4.80 17.27 10.89
CA PHE A 188 3.89 16.62 9.95
C PHE A 188 4.50 15.32 9.41
N ASN A 189 3.75 14.23 9.44
CA ASN A 189 4.24 12.93 9.00
C ASN A 189 3.13 12.00 8.48
N GLY A 190 3.48 10.76 8.24
CA GLY A 190 2.55 9.72 7.82
C GLY A 190 2.61 9.43 6.33
N THR A 191 2.07 8.28 5.94
CA THR A 191 1.72 8.02 4.54
C THR A 191 0.74 9.07 4.02
N SER A 192 0.07 9.78 4.94
CA SER A 192 -0.78 10.95 4.68
C SER A 192 -0.01 12.17 4.16
N ALA A 193 1.30 12.28 4.45
CA ALA A 193 2.19 13.28 3.87
C ALA A 193 2.82 12.81 2.55
N ALA A 194 3.13 11.51 2.46
CA ALA A 194 3.69 10.90 1.25
C ALA A 194 2.72 10.93 0.06
N ALA A 195 1.46 10.58 0.28
CA ALA A 195 0.46 10.52 -0.78
C ALA A 195 0.24 11.86 -1.52
N PRO A 196 0.05 13.02 -0.85
CA PRO A 196 -0.09 14.28 -1.54
C PRO A 196 1.17 14.74 -2.26
N SER A 197 2.37 14.35 -1.82
CA SER A 197 3.60 14.62 -2.56
C SER A 197 3.61 13.89 -3.91
N ILE A 198 3.16 12.64 -3.96
CA ILE A 198 3.00 11.88 -5.20
C ILE A 198 1.84 12.44 -6.05
N ALA A 199 0.75 12.87 -5.44
CA ALA A 199 -0.31 13.57 -6.17
C ALA A 199 0.21 14.83 -6.87
N GLY A 200 1.13 15.56 -6.24
CA GLY A 200 1.84 16.70 -6.84
C GLY A 200 2.71 16.29 -8.04
N VAL A 201 3.45 15.18 -7.94
CA VAL A 201 4.23 14.63 -9.07
C VAL A 201 3.30 14.26 -10.23
N ILE A 202 2.17 13.60 -9.95
CA ILE A 202 1.17 13.22 -10.96
C ILE A 202 0.58 14.47 -11.64
N ALA A 203 0.28 15.52 -10.88
CA ALA A 203 -0.22 16.77 -11.43
C ALA A 203 0.79 17.41 -12.39
N LEU A 204 2.10 17.37 -12.07
CA LEU A 204 3.16 17.81 -12.97
C LEU A 204 3.27 16.93 -14.22
N MET A 205 3.12 15.61 -14.10
CA MET A 205 3.11 14.69 -15.24
C MET A 205 1.94 15.02 -16.19
N MET A 206 0.72 15.16 -15.65
CA MET A 206 -0.48 15.50 -16.43
C MET A 206 -0.40 16.91 -17.03
N SER A 207 0.27 17.85 -16.35
CA SER A 207 0.56 19.18 -16.91
C SER A 207 1.55 19.12 -18.07
N ALA A 208 2.51 18.19 -18.03
CA ALA A 208 3.47 17.97 -19.13
C ALA A 208 2.84 17.24 -20.33
N ASN A 209 1.81 16.44 -20.08
CA ASN A 209 1.08 15.70 -21.10
C ASN A 209 -0.40 15.49 -20.68
N SER A 210 -1.28 16.28 -21.25
CA SER A 210 -2.72 16.28 -20.96
C SER A 210 -3.47 15.04 -21.47
N GLU A 211 -2.85 14.21 -22.30
CA GLU A 211 -3.44 12.97 -22.81
C GLU A 211 -3.28 11.80 -21.83
N LEU A 212 -2.50 11.98 -20.74
CA LEU A 212 -2.28 10.92 -19.77
C LEU A 212 -3.56 10.60 -19.00
N ASP A 213 -3.90 9.32 -18.95
CA ASP A 213 -4.86 8.74 -18.01
C ASP A 213 -4.13 8.08 -16.81
N TYR A 214 -4.90 7.50 -15.89
CA TYR A 214 -4.35 6.81 -14.71
C TYR A 214 -3.43 5.63 -15.09
N ARG A 215 -3.65 4.95 -16.23
CA ARG A 215 -2.81 3.84 -16.72
C ARG A 215 -1.44 4.33 -17.18
N GLY A 216 -1.41 5.41 -17.94
CA GLY A 216 -0.17 6.07 -18.36
C GLY A 216 0.63 6.57 -17.16
N VAL A 217 -0.05 7.18 -16.18
CA VAL A 217 0.56 7.61 -14.92
C VAL A 217 1.17 6.41 -14.17
N LYS A 218 0.43 5.32 -13.99
CA LYS A 218 0.92 4.10 -13.34
C LYS A 218 2.10 3.49 -14.08
N HIS A 219 2.04 3.44 -15.42
CA HIS A 219 3.11 2.92 -16.27
C HIS A 219 4.41 3.70 -16.08
N ILE A 220 4.34 5.03 -16.17
CA ILE A 220 5.51 5.89 -16.02
C ILE A 220 6.09 5.79 -14.61
N LEU A 221 5.26 5.84 -13.57
CA LEU A 221 5.72 5.71 -12.19
C LEU A 221 6.42 4.36 -11.96
N ALA A 222 5.88 3.26 -12.47
CA ALA A 222 6.49 1.95 -12.35
C ALA A 222 7.86 1.87 -13.07
N GLY A 223 7.99 2.51 -14.25
CA GLY A 223 9.21 2.48 -15.06
C GLY A 223 10.28 3.48 -14.64
N THR A 224 9.96 4.54 -13.89
CA THR A 224 10.90 5.61 -13.53
C THR A 224 11.28 5.64 -12.06
N SER A 225 10.57 4.90 -11.20
CA SER A 225 10.87 4.84 -9.76
C SER A 225 12.25 4.22 -9.49
N LYS A 226 12.86 4.62 -8.38
CA LYS A 226 14.21 4.21 -8.00
C LYS A 226 14.17 3.13 -6.93
N ILE A 227 14.94 2.07 -7.13
CA ILE A 227 15.21 1.08 -6.09
C ILE A 227 15.97 1.75 -4.96
N ILE A 228 15.50 1.54 -3.74
CA ILE A 228 16.09 2.03 -2.49
C ILE A 228 16.21 0.87 -1.52
N ASP A 229 17.02 0.99 -0.48
CA ASP A 229 17.20 -0.06 0.53
C ASP A 229 17.39 -1.45 -0.13
N SER A 230 18.33 -1.51 -1.08
CA SER A 230 18.47 -2.61 -2.06
C SER A 230 18.64 -4.00 -1.43
N ASP A 231 19.19 -4.04 -0.21
CA ASP A 231 19.48 -5.28 0.51
C ASP A 231 18.35 -5.73 1.43
N ARG A 232 17.24 -4.93 1.48
CA ARG A 232 16.10 -5.26 2.33
C ARG A 232 15.45 -6.57 1.91
N ARG A 233 15.48 -7.51 2.85
CA ARG A 233 14.88 -8.83 2.69
C ARG A 233 14.28 -9.31 4.01
N VAL A 234 13.10 -9.92 3.92
CA VAL A 234 12.43 -10.58 5.05
C VAL A 234 12.02 -11.98 4.63
N THR A 235 12.53 -12.98 5.31
CA THR A 235 12.18 -14.39 5.10
C THR A 235 11.67 -15.00 6.40
N LEU A 236 10.70 -15.89 6.30
CA LEU A 236 10.18 -16.66 7.42
C LEU A 236 9.94 -18.10 6.96
N GLY A 237 10.39 -19.09 7.72
CA GLY A 237 10.20 -20.50 7.36
C GLY A 237 10.74 -20.89 5.98
N GLY A 238 11.75 -20.18 5.46
CA GLY A 238 12.28 -20.39 4.10
C GLY A 238 11.47 -19.70 3.00
N VAL A 239 10.35 -19.07 3.33
CA VAL A 239 9.52 -18.30 2.38
C VAL A 239 10.01 -16.85 2.35
N ASP A 240 10.22 -16.32 1.15
CA ASP A 240 10.55 -14.91 0.95
C ASP A 240 9.25 -14.08 1.01
N LEU A 241 9.11 -13.28 2.06
CA LEU A 241 7.93 -12.47 2.30
C LEU A 241 8.08 -11.06 1.72
N HIS A 242 9.28 -10.48 1.84
CA HIS A 242 9.55 -9.14 1.33
C HIS A 242 11.00 -9.06 0.82
N SER A 243 11.15 -8.92 -0.47
CA SER A 243 12.42 -8.63 -1.15
C SER A 243 12.15 -7.88 -2.44
N TRP A 244 13.19 -7.29 -3.00
CA TRP A 244 13.14 -6.78 -4.35
C TRP A 244 13.10 -7.95 -5.35
N VAL A 245 12.00 -8.07 -6.08
CA VAL A 245 11.79 -9.08 -7.12
C VAL A 245 11.66 -8.38 -8.46
N THR A 246 12.56 -8.70 -9.40
CA THR A 246 12.42 -8.25 -10.78
C THR A 246 11.59 -9.27 -11.53
N ASN A 247 10.46 -8.86 -12.05
CA ASN A 247 9.56 -9.71 -12.80
C ASN A 247 10.06 -9.95 -14.24
N ALA A 248 9.41 -10.86 -14.97
CA ALA A 248 9.83 -11.22 -16.32
C ALA A 248 9.71 -10.07 -17.35
N ALA A 249 8.96 -9.02 -17.05
CA ALA A 249 8.86 -7.81 -17.85
C ALA A 249 9.93 -6.77 -17.52
N GLY A 250 10.78 -7.03 -16.53
CA GLY A 250 11.87 -6.14 -16.10
C GLY A 250 11.48 -5.09 -15.06
N TYR A 251 10.24 -5.09 -14.57
CA TYR A 251 9.84 -4.23 -13.46
C TYR A 251 10.28 -4.87 -12.14
N THR A 252 10.85 -4.03 -11.26
CA THR A 252 11.30 -4.48 -9.93
C THR A 252 10.35 -3.97 -8.86
N PHE A 253 9.86 -4.86 -8.01
CA PHE A 253 8.81 -4.58 -7.02
C PHE A 253 9.18 -5.08 -5.62
N HIS A 254 8.72 -4.38 -4.59
CA HIS A 254 8.88 -4.76 -3.18
C HIS A 254 7.64 -4.37 -2.38
N ASN A 255 7.11 -5.26 -1.53
CA ASN A 255 5.90 -5.01 -0.74
C ASN A 255 6.00 -3.82 0.25
N TRP A 256 7.21 -3.33 0.55
CA TRP A 256 7.41 -2.13 1.38
C TRP A 256 7.43 -0.85 0.56
N TYR A 257 7.87 -0.93 -0.71
CA TYR A 257 8.25 0.23 -1.51
C TYR A 257 7.47 0.38 -2.83
N GLY A 258 6.67 -0.63 -3.20
CA GLY A 258 6.08 -0.71 -4.52
C GLY A 258 7.17 -0.86 -5.59
N PHE A 259 7.06 -0.13 -6.69
CA PHE A 259 8.11 -0.06 -7.73
C PHE A 259 9.31 0.79 -7.30
N GLY A 260 9.27 1.39 -6.11
CA GLY A 260 10.36 2.16 -5.52
C GLY A 260 9.99 3.59 -5.16
N LYS A 261 11.03 4.37 -4.85
CA LYS A 261 10.88 5.81 -4.60
C LYS A 261 10.56 6.53 -5.91
N ALA A 262 9.46 7.25 -5.96
CA ALA A 262 9.11 8.06 -7.12
C ALA A 262 10.22 9.09 -7.42
N ASP A 263 10.62 9.18 -8.68
CA ASP A 263 11.56 10.18 -9.21
C ASP A 263 10.76 11.18 -10.03
N ALA A 264 10.52 12.36 -9.46
CA ALA A 264 9.67 13.37 -10.07
C ALA A 264 10.24 13.87 -11.41
N ASP A 265 11.56 14.10 -11.48
CA ASP A 265 12.20 14.58 -12.69
C ASP A 265 12.09 13.55 -13.83
N ALA A 266 12.41 12.29 -13.52
CA ALA A 266 12.31 11.21 -14.50
C ALA A 266 10.85 10.94 -14.92
N ALA A 267 9.90 11.00 -13.97
CA ALA A 267 8.49 10.79 -14.28
C ALA A 267 7.91 11.90 -15.18
N VAL A 268 8.20 13.17 -14.87
CA VAL A 268 7.73 14.32 -15.68
C VAL A 268 8.38 14.31 -17.06
N ALA A 269 9.69 14.02 -17.15
CA ALA A 269 10.39 13.94 -18.43
C ALA A 269 9.83 12.80 -19.30
N ALA A 270 9.55 11.62 -18.71
CA ALA A 270 8.93 10.52 -19.43
C ALA A 270 7.50 10.86 -19.86
N ALA A 271 6.72 11.51 -19.00
CA ALA A 271 5.35 11.94 -19.28
C ALA A 271 5.26 12.86 -20.50
N ALA A 272 6.19 13.80 -20.61
CA ALA A 272 6.19 14.80 -21.71
C ALA A 272 6.27 14.18 -23.12
N SER A 273 6.82 12.98 -23.24
CA SER A 273 6.98 12.29 -24.53
C SER A 273 6.19 10.98 -24.63
N PHE A 274 5.41 10.63 -23.59
CA PHE A 274 4.69 9.36 -23.56
C PHE A 274 3.50 9.36 -24.53
N ASP A 275 3.42 8.34 -25.36
CA ASP A 275 2.25 8.08 -26.19
C ASP A 275 1.26 7.21 -25.44
N GLN A 276 0.20 7.82 -24.90
CA GLN A 276 -0.87 7.15 -24.16
C GLN A 276 -1.51 6.01 -24.98
N SER A 277 -1.62 6.19 -26.30
CA SER A 277 -2.22 5.19 -27.20
C SER A 277 -1.41 3.90 -27.29
N SER A 278 -0.13 3.94 -26.94
CA SER A 278 0.77 2.76 -26.92
C SER A 278 0.34 1.68 -25.94
N LEU A 279 -0.41 2.05 -24.90
CA LEU A 279 -0.97 1.08 -23.95
C LEU A 279 -2.14 0.28 -24.54
N GLY A 280 -2.74 0.75 -25.63
CA GLY A 280 -3.89 0.08 -26.25
C GLY A 280 -5.14 0.02 -25.36
N ALA A 281 -6.11 -0.78 -25.77
CA ALA A 281 -7.33 -0.97 -25.00
C ALA A 281 -7.08 -1.84 -23.75
N GLN A 282 -7.77 -1.50 -22.67
CA GLN A 282 -7.76 -2.31 -21.45
C GLN A 282 -8.88 -3.36 -21.52
N PHE A 283 -8.55 -4.53 -21.02
CA PHE A 283 -9.44 -5.67 -20.90
C PHE A 283 -9.47 -6.16 -19.45
N TYR A 284 -10.52 -6.89 -19.13
CA TYR A 284 -10.77 -7.46 -17.83
C TYR A 284 -11.27 -8.89 -17.96
N GLN A 285 -10.80 -9.79 -17.10
CA GLN A 285 -11.34 -11.12 -16.98
C GLN A 285 -11.27 -11.65 -15.55
N GLU A 286 -12.23 -12.46 -15.19
CA GLU A 286 -12.24 -13.25 -13.97
C GLU A 286 -12.10 -14.73 -14.31
N ARG A 287 -11.32 -15.46 -13.50
CA ARG A 287 -11.14 -16.90 -13.60
C ARG A 287 -11.17 -17.52 -12.21
N LEU A 288 -12.04 -18.48 -12.03
CA LEU A 288 -12.29 -19.18 -10.77
C LEU A 288 -11.66 -20.57 -10.81
N ALA A 289 -10.97 -20.92 -9.73
CA ALA A 289 -10.52 -22.27 -9.40
C ALA A 289 -11.20 -22.72 -8.10
N GLU A 290 -12.37 -23.34 -8.19
CA GLU A 290 -12.99 -24.00 -7.06
C GLU A 290 -12.52 -25.43 -6.93
N PHE A 291 -12.25 -25.85 -5.70
CA PHE A 291 -11.88 -27.23 -5.44
C PHE A 291 -13.14 -28.07 -5.25
N THR A 292 -13.17 -29.22 -5.91
CA THR A 292 -14.25 -30.22 -5.72
C THR A 292 -14.27 -30.80 -4.31
N THR A 293 -13.14 -30.75 -3.62
CA THR A 293 -12.98 -31.09 -2.21
C THR A 293 -12.15 -30.00 -1.57
N PRO A 294 -12.65 -29.30 -0.54
CA PRO A 294 -11.87 -28.32 0.21
C PRO A 294 -10.56 -28.90 0.73
N VAL A 295 -9.51 -28.11 0.67
CA VAL A 295 -8.17 -28.54 1.07
C VAL A 295 -7.93 -28.10 2.50
N GLN A 296 -7.58 -29.04 3.39
CA GLN A 296 -7.11 -28.70 4.73
C GLN A 296 -5.75 -28.00 4.60
N ILE A 297 -5.58 -26.89 5.30
CA ILE A 297 -4.30 -26.22 5.44
C ILE A 297 -3.59 -26.93 6.60
N PRO A 298 -2.48 -27.65 6.34
CA PRO A 298 -1.77 -28.36 7.40
C PRO A 298 -0.90 -27.39 8.20
N ASN A 299 -0.73 -27.67 9.48
CA ASN A 299 0.16 -26.91 10.35
C ASN A 299 1.61 -26.94 9.84
N ALA A 300 2.28 -25.81 9.89
CA ALA A 300 3.69 -25.60 9.51
C ALA A 300 4.05 -26.08 8.09
N GLU A 301 3.10 -26.12 7.17
CA GLU A 301 3.30 -26.53 5.78
C GLU A 301 2.58 -25.59 4.81
N GLY A 302 2.95 -25.71 3.53
CA GLY A 302 2.30 -25.03 2.41
C GLY A 302 1.42 -25.95 1.58
N ARG A 303 0.37 -25.41 0.99
CA ARG A 303 -0.45 -26.05 -0.05
C ARG A 303 -0.55 -25.17 -1.26
N SER A 304 -0.33 -25.75 -2.42
CA SER A 304 -0.42 -25.03 -3.70
C SER A 304 -1.58 -25.50 -4.55
N ALA A 305 -2.18 -24.59 -5.29
CA ALA A 305 -3.11 -24.90 -6.36
C ALA A 305 -2.88 -23.96 -7.55
N SER A 306 -3.13 -24.47 -8.74
CA SER A 306 -2.87 -23.76 -9.98
C SER A 306 -4.14 -23.50 -10.77
N LEU A 307 -4.16 -22.39 -11.48
CA LEU A 307 -5.18 -21.98 -12.44
C LEU A 307 -4.54 -21.68 -13.79
N ASN A 308 -4.95 -22.38 -14.84
CA ASN A 308 -4.49 -22.10 -16.19
C ASN A 308 -5.39 -21.07 -16.87
N ILE A 309 -4.85 -19.93 -17.21
CA ILE A 309 -5.51 -18.92 -18.03
C ILE A 309 -5.17 -19.17 -19.48
N THR A 310 -6.11 -19.79 -20.21
CA THR A 310 -6.07 -19.92 -21.66
C THR A 310 -6.75 -18.72 -22.28
N SER A 311 -6.04 -17.96 -23.08
CA SER A 311 -6.38 -16.70 -23.73
C SER A 311 -7.85 -16.20 -23.64
N GLY A 312 -8.03 -14.98 -23.15
CA GLY A 312 -9.18 -14.13 -23.48
C GLY A 312 -8.88 -13.36 -24.78
N ALA A 313 -9.90 -12.98 -25.51
CA ALA A 313 -9.86 -12.38 -26.83
C ALA A 313 -8.65 -11.49 -27.14
N GLY A 314 -7.70 -12.01 -27.96
CA GLY A 314 -6.53 -11.27 -28.44
C GLY A 314 -5.22 -11.65 -27.76
N SER A 315 -4.45 -12.25 -28.42
CA SER A 315 -3.24 -13.05 -28.41
C SER A 315 -2.08 -12.76 -27.47
N GLN A 316 -1.99 -11.81 -26.59
CA GLN A 316 -0.90 -11.64 -25.62
C GLN A 316 -1.28 -10.58 -24.56
N GLY A 317 -2.26 -10.90 -23.72
CA GLY A 317 -2.58 -10.00 -22.64
C GLY A 317 -1.37 -9.72 -21.77
N ILE A 318 -1.10 -8.45 -21.53
CA ILE A 318 -0.06 -7.97 -20.63
C ILE A 318 -0.74 -7.46 -19.36
N VAL A 319 -0.34 -7.99 -18.21
CA VAL A 319 -0.90 -7.61 -16.91
C VAL A 319 -0.70 -6.13 -16.63
N GLU A 320 -1.77 -5.45 -16.22
CA GLU A 320 -1.73 -4.12 -15.63
C GLU A 320 -2.00 -4.16 -14.12
N PHE A 321 -2.90 -5.05 -13.69
CA PHE A 321 -3.17 -5.27 -12.27
C PHE A 321 -3.85 -6.62 -12.05
N ILE A 322 -3.63 -7.21 -10.88
CA ILE A 322 -4.29 -8.45 -10.47
C ILE A 322 -5.01 -8.23 -9.14
N ARG A 323 -6.16 -8.87 -8.99
CA ARG A 323 -6.79 -9.09 -7.69
C ARG A 323 -6.93 -10.60 -7.46
N LEU A 324 -6.36 -11.06 -6.37
CA LEU A 324 -6.50 -12.43 -5.91
C LEU A 324 -7.65 -12.46 -4.90
N LYS A 325 -8.69 -13.23 -5.19
CA LYS A 325 -9.80 -13.49 -4.27
C LYS A 325 -9.63 -14.89 -3.70
N ILE A 326 -9.55 -15.01 -2.38
CA ILE A 326 -9.36 -16.28 -1.67
C ILE A 326 -10.65 -16.65 -0.96
N LYS A 327 -11.02 -17.93 -1.06
CA LYS A 327 -12.18 -18.49 -0.39
C LYS A 327 -11.75 -19.52 0.64
N PHE A 328 -12.11 -19.25 1.89
CA PHE A 328 -11.93 -20.19 2.99
C PHE A 328 -13.28 -20.52 3.61
N SER A 329 -13.39 -21.69 4.22
CA SER A 329 -14.51 -22.04 5.07
C SER A 329 -14.06 -22.72 6.37
N ALA A 330 -14.84 -22.55 7.41
CA ALA A 330 -14.65 -23.16 8.71
C ALA A 330 -15.99 -23.35 9.41
N SER A 331 -16.02 -24.13 10.48
CA SER A 331 -17.19 -24.30 11.34
C SER A 331 -17.38 -23.14 12.33
N GLN A 332 -16.38 -22.31 12.50
CA GLN A 332 -16.34 -21.12 13.37
C GLN A 332 -15.71 -19.94 12.61
N ALA A 333 -15.70 -18.74 13.20
CA ALA A 333 -15.05 -17.60 12.60
C ALA A 333 -13.58 -17.93 12.25
N ILE A 334 -13.17 -17.53 11.05
CA ILE A 334 -11.84 -17.76 10.52
C ILE A 334 -10.91 -16.67 11.08
N ALA A 335 -9.74 -17.08 11.54
CA ALA A 335 -8.64 -16.18 11.89
C ALA A 335 -7.42 -16.57 11.05
N LEU A 336 -6.80 -15.59 10.39
CA LEU A 336 -5.67 -15.82 9.48
C LEU A 336 -4.34 -15.34 10.06
N ASN A 337 -4.20 -15.40 11.38
CA ASN A 337 -3.00 -14.87 12.06
C ASN A 337 -1.69 -15.48 11.57
N ASP A 338 -1.72 -16.78 11.25
CA ASP A 338 -0.51 -17.55 10.93
C ASP A 338 -0.40 -17.88 9.44
N ILE A 339 -1.36 -17.38 8.65
CA ILE A 339 -1.44 -17.68 7.22
C ILE A 339 -0.65 -16.68 6.41
N GLY A 340 0.23 -17.18 5.56
CA GLY A 340 0.85 -16.46 4.46
C GLY A 340 0.34 -16.95 3.11
N ILE A 341 0.28 -16.07 2.12
CA ILE A 341 -0.17 -16.39 0.77
C ILE A 341 0.83 -15.83 -0.23
N THR A 342 1.24 -16.67 -1.17
CA THR A 342 2.03 -16.24 -2.33
C THR A 342 1.29 -16.53 -3.63
N LEU A 343 1.59 -15.72 -4.65
CA LEU A 343 1.13 -15.93 -6.03
C LEU A 343 2.35 -15.99 -6.95
N THR A 344 2.35 -17.00 -7.82
CA THR A 344 3.39 -17.20 -8.84
C THR A 344 2.77 -17.06 -10.23
N SER A 345 3.37 -16.22 -11.06
CA SER A 345 2.95 -15.99 -12.44
C SER A 345 3.35 -17.12 -13.38
N PRO A 346 2.80 -17.19 -14.61
CA PRO A 346 3.24 -18.10 -15.66
C PRO A 346 4.73 -17.98 -16.02
N SER A 347 5.32 -16.81 -15.77
CA SER A 347 6.74 -16.53 -16.01
C SER A 347 7.66 -16.99 -14.87
N GLY A 348 7.08 -17.48 -13.77
CA GLY A 348 7.82 -17.94 -12.59
C GLY A 348 8.13 -16.84 -11.56
N THR A 349 7.65 -15.63 -11.75
CA THR A 349 7.76 -14.57 -10.74
C THR A 349 6.84 -14.87 -9.56
N THR A 350 7.35 -14.79 -8.35
CA THR A 350 6.58 -15.04 -7.11
C THR A 350 6.56 -13.80 -6.23
N HIS A 351 5.37 -13.42 -5.74
CA HIS A 351 5.19 -12.36 -4.76
C HIS A 351 4.40 -12.85 -3.55
N SER A 352 4.78 -12.35 -2.37
CA SER A 352 3.95 -12.49 -1.16
C SER A 352 2.75 -11.55 -1.27
N ILE A 353 1.55 -12.12 -1.10
CA ILE A 353 0.27 -11.43 -1.22
C ILE A 353 -0.30 -11.11 0.15
N LEU A 354 -0.21 -12.06 1.06
CA LEU A 354 -0.55 -11.92 2.48
C LEU A 354 0.65 -12.38 3.31
N GLN A 355 1.10 -11.52 4.20
CA GLN A 355 2.14 -11.89 5.16
C GLN A 355 1.49 -12.59 6.37
N PRO A 356 2.19 -13.55 7.02
CA PRO A 356 1.75 -14.09 8.30
C PRO A 356 1.67 -12.99 9.36
N PHE A 357 0.94 -13.25 10.43
CA PHE A 357 0.60 -12.33 11.51
C PHE A 357 -0.40 -11.23 11.14
N THR A 358 -0.92 -11.21 9.92
CA THR A 358 -2.03 -10.32 9.58
C THR A 358 -3.27 -10.73 10.37
N ASN A 359 -3.61 -9.94 11.38
CA ASN A 359 -4.64 -10.31 12.35
C ASN A 359 -6.04 -9.93 11.85
N VAL A 360 -6.56 -10.74 10.94
CA VAL A 360 -7.88 -10.58 10.33
C VAL A 360 -8.75 -11.78 10.66
N SER A 361 -10.00 -11.52 11.03
CA SER A 361 -10.99 -12.56 11.32
C SER A 361 -12.37 -12.20 10.78
N GLY A 362 -13.23 -13.18 10.58
CA GLY A 362 -14.58 -12.95 10.08
C GLY A 362 -15.45 -14.19 9.99
N GLU A 363 -16.50 -14.09 9.17
CA GLU A 363 -17.48 -15.15 8.95
C GLU A 363 -16.84 -16.42 8.39
N PRO A 364 -17.42 -17.61 8.67
CA PRO A 364 -16.85 -18.89 8.27
C PRO A 364 -16.59 -19.08 6.77
N THR A 365 -17.32 -18.38 5.92
CA THR A 365 -17.10 -18.42 4.47
C THR A 365 -16.98 -17.02 3.94
N PHE A 366 -15.87 -16.70 3.30
CA PHE A 366 -15.64 -15.36 2.78
C PHE A 366 -14.82 -15.38 1.48
N TYR A 367 -14.92 -14.27 0.73
CA TYR A 367 -14.00 -13.91 -0.33
C TYR A 367 -13.28 -12.62 0.06
N TRP A 368 -11.97 -12.69 0.17
CA TRP A 368 -11.13 -11.53 0.37
C TRP A 368 -10.39 -11.22 -0.93
N ALA A 369 -10.58 -10.03 -1.47
CA ALA A 369 -9.92 -9.58 -2.70
C ALA A 369 -8.70 -8.74 -2.37
N ILE A 370 -7.53 -9.24 -2.70
CA ILE A 370 -6.24 -8.60 -2.45
C ILE A 370 -5.64 -8.17 -3.79
N GLY A 371 -5.34 -6.87 -3.92
CA GLY A 371 -4.70 -6.32 -5.11
C GLY A 371 -3.20 -6.64 -5.16
N VAL A 372 -2.67 -6.81 -6.36
CA VAL A 372 -1.26 -7.15 -6.59
C VAL A 372 -0.69 -6.34 -7.74
N ALA A 373 0.32 -5.51 -7.46
CA ALA A 373 0.99 -4.67 -8.44
C ALA A 373 2.21 -5.34 -9.10
N GLY A 374 2.88 -6.25 -8.38
CA GLY A 374 4.20 -6.76 -8.74
C GLY A 374 4.32 -7.52 -10.07
N PHE A 375 3.19 -7.96 -10.64
CA PHE A 375 3.17 -8.65 -11.94
C PHE A 375 2.98 -7.72 -13.14
N TYR A 376 3.03 -6.41 -12.94
CA TYR A 376 2.85 -5.42 -13.99
C TYR A 376 3.78 -5.71 -15.19
N GLY A 377 3.21 -5.75 -16.39
CA GLY A 377 3.94 -5.97 -17.62
C GLY A 377 4.12 -7.44 -18.03
N GLU A 378 3.84 -8.40 -17.16
CA GLU A 378 3.98 -9.84 -17.46
C GLU A 378 2.85 -10.39 -18.34
N PRO A 379 3.09 -11.52 -19.02
CA PRO A 379 2.04 -12.21 -19.76
C PRO A 379 0.93 -12.72 -18.84
N VAL A 380 -0.33 -12.52 -19.25
CA VAL A 380 -1.51 -13.06 -18.54
C VAL A 380 -1.65 -14.56 -18.74
N VAL A 381 -1.37 -15.04 -19.95
CA VAL A 381 -1.67 -16.42 -20.39
C VAL A 381 -0.67 -17.40 -19.81
N GLY A 382 -1.19 -18.45 -19.19
CA GLY A 382 -0.41 -19.54 -18.64
C GLY A 382 -0.90 -19.99 -17.28
N ASN A 383 -0.05 -20.70 -16.55
CA ASN A 383 -0.37 -21.27 -15.26
C ASN A 383 -0.02 -20.33 -14.12
N TRP A 384 -1.02 -19.88 -13.40
CA TRP A 384 -0.89 -19.11 -12.17
C TRP A 384 -1.00 -20.04 -10.98
N GLU A 385 -0.08 -19.92 -10.01
CA GLU A 385 -0.06 -20.77 -8.83
C GLU A 385 -0.23 -19.93 -7.56
N VAL A 386 -1.23 -20.28 -6.75
CA VAL A 386 -1.41 -19.75 -5.39
C VAL A 386 -0.88 -20.77 -4.41
N THR A 387 -0.06 -20.34 -3.46
CA THR A 387 0.36 -21.16 -2.34
C THR A 387 -0.07 -20.52 -1.03
N VAL A 388 -0.74 -21.30 -0.21
CA VAL A 388 -1.16 -20.92 1.15
C VAL A 388 -0.26 -21.65 2.13
N PHE A 389 0.36 -20.92 3.05
CA PHE A 389 1.25 -21.45 4.10
C PHE A 389 0.62 -21.20 5.47
N ASP A 390 0.70 -22.19 6.33
CA ASP A 390 0.52 -22.04 7.76
C ASP A 390 1.92 -21.98 8.42
N PHE A 391 2.20 -20.89 9.13
CA PHE A 391 3.51 -20.66 9.75
C PHE A 391 3.54 -21.07 11.24
N SER A 392 2.40 -21.48 11.80
CA SER A 392 2.33 -21.98 13.17
C SER A 392 2.29 -23.51 13.21
N ASP A 393 2.68 -24.06 14.36
CA ASP A 393 2.54 -25.48 14.68
C ASP A 393 1.52 -25.64 15.83
N ASP A 394 0.55 -24.75 15.88
CA ASP A 394 -0.52 -24.86 16.86
C ASP A 394 -1.66 -25.78 16.36
N ALA A 395 -2.54 -26.20 17.29
CA ALA A 395 -3.64 -27.10 16.96
C ALA A 395 -4.85 -26.35 16.33
N ILE A 396 -4.71 -25.05 16.04
CA ILE A 396 -5.80 -24.22 15.55
C ILE A 396 -5.72 -24.19 14.01
N SER A 397 -6.42 -25.10 13.36
CA SER A 397 -6.58 -25.05 11.91
C SER A 397 -7.39 -23.81 11.53
N PRO A 398 -6.89 -22.96 10.58
CA PRO A 398 -7.63 -21.81 10.09
C PRO A 398 -8.89 -22.20 9.29
N GLY A 399 -9.16 -23.49 9.11
CA GLY A 399 -10.26 -24.01 8.32
C GLY A 399 -9.79 -24.72 7.05
N THR A 400 -10.64 -24.72 6.05
CA THR A 400 -10.34 -25.29 4.73
C THR A 400 -10.21 -24.20 3.68
N TRP A 401 -9.28 -24.42 2.77
CA TRP A 401 -9.15 -23.62 1.57
C TRP A 401 -10.04 -24.22 0.46
N ASP A 402 -11.05 -23.47 0.02
CA ASP A 402 -12.07 -23.95 -0.90
C ASP A 402 -11.75 -23.59 -2.37
N GLY A 403 -10.88 -22.60 -2.58
CA GLY A 403 -10.52 -22.16 -3.91
C GLY A 403 -10.04 -20.71 -3.95
N PHE A 404 -9.78 -20.24 -5.17
CA PHE A 404 -9.40 -18.86 -5.41
C PHE A 404 -9.92 -18.39 -6.76
N GLU A 405 -10.02 -17.08 -6.94
CA GLU A 405 -10.34 -16.43 -8.20
C GLU A 405 -9.28 -15.38 -8.52
N LEU A 406 -8.83 -15.36 -9.75
CA LEU A 406 -8.00 -14.29 -10.28
C LEU A 406 -8.85 -13.35 -11.14
N GLU A 407 -8.85 -12.10 -10.74
CA GLU A 407 -9.32 -10.96 -11.51
C GLU A 407 -8.11 -10.30 -12.14
N VAL A 408 -8.05 -10.25 -13.46
CA VAL A 408 -6.90 -9.74 -14.20
C VAL A 408 -7.33 -8.57 -15.08
N HIS A 409 -6.70 -7.41 -14.84
CA HIS A 409 -6.76 -6.26 -15.73
C HIS A 409 -5.54 -6.29 -16.64
N TYR A 410 -5.74 -6.20 -17.96
CA TYR A 410 -4.67 -6.38 -18.92
C TYR A 410 -4.90 -5.58 -20.21
N ARG A 411 -3.85 -5.38 -20.97
CA ARG A 411 -3.86 -4.76 -22.30
C ARG A 411 -3.43 -5.72 -23.39
#